data_2a0c5290162712544c49e3d344400155
#
_entry.id   2a0c5290162712544c49e3d344400155
#
_cell.length_a   1.000
_cell.length_b   1.000
_cell.length_c   1.000
_cell.angle_alpha   90.00
_cell.angle_beta   90.00
_cell.angle_gamma   90.00
#
_symmetry.space_group_name_H-M   'P 1'
#
loop_
_entity.id
_entity.type
_entity.pdbx_description
1 polymer ?
#
loop_
_entity_poly.entity_id
_entity_poly.type
_entity_poly.pdbx_seq_one_letter_code
_entity_poly.pdbx_strand_id
1 'polypeptide(L)'
;MVTGVQTCALPICNHTDHQNGEVLAASVNLDAIAIVEAVDAPVVKVVSGDYPMITVDLNDLEKKDSEEGTTLSLIKGVLAGIKDHGGKVGGFNAYITSDVLIGAGLSSSAAFETIIGTITSGLYNDMTISPVDIAIIGQFAENVYFGKPCGLMDQTASSVGNLVHIDFADKKNPVIEGVSCDLGKYGYSLCITDTKGSHADLTPDYAAVPAEMRAAAAVFGKEVLHGVTMEELIEKSAEVRAAAGDRALLRAIHFVNENVRVQQEVAALKAEDFDGFLKVLKASGDSSYKFLQNVYTNHDVQHQNVSIALAISETVLGENGACRVHGGGFAGTIQAFVKNEAVAEYKATMDKVFGTDACQVLKIRKYGGMKVL
;
A
#
# COMPACT_ATOMS: atom_id res chain seq x y z
N MET A 1 18.86 -14.12 17.91
CA MET A 1 18.69 -14.02 16.44
C MET A 1 18.05 -12.68 16.12
N VAL A 2 18.62 -11.89 15.25
CA VAL A 2 17.96 -10.69 14.72
C VAL A 2 17.28 -11.11 13.43
N THR A 3 15.98 -11.02 13.39
CA THR A 3 15.20 -11.34 12.19
C THR A 3 14.26 -10.20 11.86
N GLY A 4 14.09 -9.99 10.58
CA GLY A 4 13.01 -9.20 10.05
C GLY A 4 13.28 -7.71 9.99
N VAL A 5 13.82 -7.28 8.89
CA VAL A 5 13.70 -5.89 8.47
C VAL A 5 12.51 -5.84 7.53
N GLN A 6 11.47 -5.13 7.93
CA GLN A 6 10.24 -4.98 7.18
C GLN A 6 10.08 -3.56 6.71
N THR A 7 9.51 -3.38 5.56
CA THR A 7 9.35 -2.08 4.91
C THR A 7 7.89 -1.73 4.78
N CYS A 8 7.59 -0.43 4.76
CA CYS A 8 6.26 0.03 4.39
C CYS A 8 5.98 -0.16 2.91
N ALA A 9 4.74 -0.44 2.59
CA ALA A 9 4.23 -0.40 1.24
C ALA A 9 3.88 1.03 0.82
N LEU A 10 4.25 1.38 -0.40
CA LEU A 10 3.94 2.66 -1.03
C LEU A 10 3.25 2.42 -2.36
N PRO A 11 1.92 2.59 -2.45
CA PRO A 11 1.22 2.55 -3.73
C PRO A 11 1.71 3.63 -4.68
N ILE A 12 2.17 3.25 -5.87
CA ILE A 12 2.53 4.18 -6.94
C ILE A 12 1.29 4.53 -7.77
N CYS A 13 0.41 3.54 -8.01
CA CYS A 13 -0.89 3.70 -8.65
C CYS A 13 -2.02 3.44 -7.65
N ASN A 14 -3.24 3.91 -7.90
CA ASN A 14 -4.33 3.76 -6.92
C ASN A 14 -5.65 3.28 -7.50
N HIS A 15 -6.42 2.60 -6.64
CA HIS A 15 -7.82 2.24 -6.81
C HIS A 15 -8.12 1.34 -8.01
N THR A 16 -7.18 0.47 -8.40
CA THR A 16 -7.40 -0.55 -9.42
C THR A 16 -7.56 -1.96 -8.84
N ASP A 17 -6.95 -2.24 -7.70
CA ASP A 17 -6.93 -3.54 -7.02
C ASP A 17 -8.32 -4.07 -6.68
N HIS A 18 -9.23 -3.21 -6.18
CA HIS A 18 -10.60 -3.59 -5.84
C HIS A 18 -11.51 -3.86 -7.05
N GLN A 19 -11.02 -3.59 -8.27
CA GLN A 19 -11.67 -3.85 -9.55
C GLN A 19 -10.96 -4.94 -10.37
N ASN A 20 -10.09 -5.73 -9.74
CA ASN A 20 -9.23 -6.74 -10.36
C ASN A 20 -8.31 -6.17 -11.44
N GLY A 21 -7.80 -4.97 -11.22
CA GLY A 21 -6.85 -4.31 -12.09
C GLY A 21 -5.40 -4.56 -11.67
N GLU A 22 -4.51 -3.77 -12.27
CA GLU A 22 -3.08 -3.84 -12.03
C GLU A 22 -2.62 -2.69 -11.13
N VAL A 23 -1.60 -2.94 -10.32
CA VAL A 23 -0.97 -1.92 -9.47
C VAL A 23 0.55 -2.01 -9.54
N LEU A 24 1.21 -0.88 -9.30
CA LEU A 24 2.62 -0.79 -9.02
C LEU A 24 2.80 -0.26 -7.59
N ALA A 25 3.54 -0.99 -6.76
CA ALA A 25 3.81 -0.61 -5.38
C ALA A 25 5.31 -0.71 -5.07
N ALA A 26 5.77 0.07 -4.10
CA ALA A 26 7.16 0.09 -3.68
C ALA A 26 7.32 -0.24 -2.20
N SER A 27 8.39 -0.94 -1.85
CA SER A 27 8.92 -0.98 -0.49
C SER A 27 9.80 0.23 -0.23
N VAL A 28 9.69 0.83 0.95
CA VAL A 28 10.49 1.98 1.34
C VAL A 28 11.25 1.73 2.64
N ASN A 29 12.30 2.49 2.90
CA ASN A 29 13.21 2.32 4.02
C ASN A 29 12.69 2.89 5.36
N LEU A 30 11.42 2.65 5.65
CA LEU A 30 10.86 2.80 7.00
C LEU A 30 10.71 1.39 7.57
N ASP A 31 11.62 0.99 8.42
CA ASP A 31 11.81 -0.40 8.79
C ASP A 31 11.12 -0.75 10.11
N ALA A 32 10.60 -1.97 10.19
CA ALA A 32 10.33 -2.65 11.45
C ALA A 32 11.39 -3.74 11.64
N ILE A 33 12.03 -3.78 12.80
CA ILE A 33 13.10 -4.71 13.13
C ILE A 33 12.70 -5.51 14.37
N ALA A 34 12.90 -6.83 14.34
CA ALA A 34 12.66 -7.69 15.48
C ALA A 34 13.92 -8.39 15.95
N ILE A 35 14.12 -8.41 17.26
CA ILE A 35 15.06 -9.30 17.94
C ILE A 35 14.23 -10.44 18.53
N VAL A 36 14.58 -11.68 18.18
CA VAL A 36 13.76 -12.84 18.52
C VAL A 36 14.58 -13.97 19.12
N GLU A 37 13.92 -14.71 20.02
CA GLU A 37 14.43 -15.90 20.68
C GLU A 37 13.38 -17.01 20.61
N ALA A 38 13.76 -18.18 20.07
CA ALA A 38 12.90 -19.35 20.11
C ALA A 38 12.81 -19.90 21.53
N VAL A 39 11.62 -20.36 21.94
CA VAL A 39 11.38 -20.97 23.25
C VAL A 39 10.64 -22.29 23.09
N ASP A 40 10.87 -23.24 24.01
CA ASP A 40 10.23 -24.57 23.97
C ASP A 40 8.74 -24.52 24.37
N ALA A 41 8.33 -23.48 25.13
CA ALA A 41 6.94 -23.32 25.51
C ALA A 41 6.05 -22.99 24.30
N PRO A 42 4.81 -23.54 24.22
CA PRO A 42 3.90 -23.28 23.12
C PRO A 42 3.25 -21.89 23.23
N VAL A 43 4.07 -20.85 23.34
CA VAL A 43 3.63 -19.47 23.56
C VAL A 43 4.47 -18.50 22.76
N VAL A 44 3.81 -17.51 22.15
CA VAL A 44 4.46 -16.36 21.51
C VAL A 44 4.26 -15.13 22.36
N LYS A 45 5.35 -14.42 22.65
CA LYS A 45 5.34 -13.14 23.36
C LYS A 45 5.95 -12.06 22.49
N VAL A 46 5.20 -10.99 22.27
CA VAL A 46 5.64 -9.86 21.43
C VAL A 46 5.52 -8.57 22.22
N VAL A 47 6.60 -7.80 22.22
CA VAL A 47 6.62 -6.41 22.68
C VAL A 47 6.97 -5.54 21.46
N SER A 48 6.18 -4.52 21.18
CA SER A 48 6.43 -3.57 20.08
C SER A 48 6.56 -2.16 20.66
N GLY A 49 7.78 -1.62 20.63
CA GLY A 49 8.08 -0.31 21.24
C GLY A 49 7.63 -0.23 22.69
N ASP A 50 6.84 0.81 22.99
CA ASP A 50 6.30 1.08 24.34
C ASP A 50 4.92 0.41 24.61
N TYR A 51 4.42 -0.40 23.67
CA TYR A 51 3.14 -1.08 23.85
C TYR A 51 3.23 -2.26 24.85
N PRO A 52 2.14 -2.57 25.55
CA PRO A 52 2.11 -3.72 26.44
C PRO A 52 2.45 -5.03 25.72
N MET A 53 3.08 -5.94 26.43
CA MET A 53 3.39 -7.27 25.93
C MET A 53 2.13 -8.03 25.54
N ILE A 54 2.10 -8.55 24.33
CA ILE A 54 1.05 -9.45 23.83
C ILE A 54 1.53 -10.88 23.98
N THR A 55 0.65 -11.74 24.50
CA THR A 55 0.92 -13.17 24.67
C THR A 55 -0.12 -13.98 23.88
N VAL A 56 0.34 -14.90 23.05
CA VAL A 56 -0.48 -15.80 22.22
C VAL A 56 -0.19 -17.24 22.62
N ASP A 57 -1.22 -18.00 23.00
CA ASP A 57 -1.13 -19.45 23.21
C ASP A 57 -1.24 -20.16 21.84
N LEU A 58 -0.22 -20.92 21.45
CA LEU A 58 -0.20 -21.66 20.18
C LEU A 58 -1.18 -22.85 20.15
N ASN A 59 -1.72 -23.24 21.31
CA ASN A 59 -2.77 -24.25 21.38
C ASN A 59 -4.17 -23.66 21.11
N ASP A 60 -4.31 -22.33 21.11
CA ASP A 60 -5.56 -21.60 20.89
C ASP A 60 -5.34 -20.51 19.82
N LEU A 61 -5.25 -20.92 18.56
CA LEU A 61 -5.15 -20.03 17.42
C LEU A 61 -6.50 -19.79 16.72
N GLU A 62 -7.60 -20.25 17.30
CA GLU A 62 -8.93 -20.03 16.72
C GLU A 62 -9.30 -18.55 16.71
N LYS A 63 -10.02 -18.12 15.64
CA LYS A 63 -10.59 -16.79 15.56
C LYS A 63 -11.60 -16.58 16.67
N LYS A 64 -11.54 -15.43 17.34
CA LYS A 64 -12.54 -14.97 18.33
C LYS A 64 -13.02 -13.57 17.97
N ASP A 65 -14.32 -13.38 17.85
CA ASP A 65 -14.91 -12.08 17.53
C ASP A 65 -14.58 -11.01 18.59
N SER A 66 -14.37 -11.42 19.85
CA SER A 66 -13.94 -10.52 20.94
C SER A 66 -12.52 -9.99 20.79
N GLU A 67 -11.71 -10.58 19.91
CA GLU A 67 -10.32 -10.18 19.63
C GLU A 67 -10.22 -9.32 18.36
N GLU A 68 -11.30 -9.17 17.57
CA GLU A 68 -11.29 -8.35 16.35
C GLU A 68 -10.77 -6.92 16.61
N GLY A 69 -10.02 -6.37 15.66
CA GLY A 69 -9.41 -5.04 15.75
C GLY A 69 -8.20 -4.96 16.69
N THR A 70 -7.70 -6.08 17.19
CA THR A 70 -6.54 -6.11 18.11
C THR A 70 -5.28 -6.66 17.43
N THR A 71 -4.11 -6.22 17.90
CA THR A 71 -2.82 -6.78 17.45
C THR A 71 -2.69 -8.27 17.79
N LEU A 72 -3.38 -8.73 18.86
CA LEU A 72 -3.46 -10.14 19.21
C LEU A 72 -4.05 -10.97 18.07
N SER A 73 -5.17 -10.52 17.50
CA SER A 73 -5.84 -11.23 16.40
C SER A 73 -4.97 -11.27 15.14
N LEU A 74 -4.22 -10.21 14.82
CA LEU A 74 -3.27 -10.22 13.70
C LEU A 74 -2.19 -11.30 13.88
N ILE A 75 -1.57 -11.37 15.07
CA ILE A 75 -0.54 -12.39 15.35
C ILE A 75 -1.14 -13.78 15.23
N LYS A 76 -2.31 -14.03 15.84
CA LYS A 76 -3.03 -15.32 15.75
C LYS A 76 -3.33 -15.68 14.29
N GLY A 77 -3.83 -14.73 13.49
CA GLY A 77 -4.16 -14.92 12.09
C GLY A 77 -2.96 -15.31 11.24
N VAL A 78 -1.81 -14.63 11.43
CA VAL A 78 -0.56 -14.98 10.73
C VAL A 78 -0.10 -16.40 11.10
N LEU A 79 -0.07 -16.74 12.40
CA LEU A 79 0.36 -18.06 12.86
C LEU A 79 -0.59 -19.18 12.38
N ALA A 80 -1.90 -18.95 12.41
CA ALA A 80 -2.89 -19.88 11.87
C ALA A 80 -2.71 -20.05 10.36
N GLY A 81 -2.58 -18.95 9.61
CA GLY A 81 -2.36 -18.99 8.17
C GLY A 81 -1.08 -19.74 7.78
N ILE A 82 0.00 -19.62 8.55
CA ILE A 82 1.22 -20.41 8.33
C ILE A 82 0.94 -21.92 8.50
N LYS A 83 0.20 -22.30 9.55
CA LYS A 83 -0.20 -23.73 9.75
C LYS A 83 -1.05 -24.23 8.59
N ASP A 84 -2.02 -23.44 8.14
CA ASP A 84 -2.92 -23.81 7.04
C ASP A 84 -2.17 -23.97 5.71
N HIS A 85 -1.06 -23.22 5.53
CA HIS A 85 -0.13 -23.39 4.40
C HIS A 85 0.89 -24.52 4.61
N GLY A 86 0.74 -25.32 5.65
CA GLY A 86 1.62 -26.48 5.92
C GLY A 86 2.95 -26.11 6.60
N GLY A 87 3.12 -24.88 7.02
CA GLY A 87 4.30 -24.42 7.75
C GLY A 87 4.26 -24.81 9.23
N LYS A 88 5.44 -24.81 9.85
CA LYS A 88 5.61 -25.08 11.28
C LYS A 88 5.51 -23.77 12.06
N VAL A 89 4.87 -23.84 13.22
CA VAL A 89 4.82 -22.76 14.22
C VAL A 89 5.36 -23.27 15.55
N GLY A 90 6.10 -22.42 16.24
CA GLY A 90 6.67 -22.71 17.56
C GLY A 90 6.72 -21.47 18.43
N GLY A 91 7.05 -21.63 19.70
CA GLY A 91 7.11 -20.53 20.67
C GLY A 91 8.30 -19.60 20.44
N PHE A 92 8.09 -18.30 20.60
CA PHE A 92 9.18 -17.32 20.57
C PHE A 92 8.87 -16.08 21.40
N ASN A 93 9.91 -15.42 21.84
CA ASN A 93 9.86 -14.06 22.37
C ASN A 93 10.38 -13.10 21.29
N ALA A 94 9.67 -11.99 21.05
CA ALA A 94 10.08 -10.96 20.11
C ALA A 94 9.99 -9.56 20.71
N TYR A 95 11.02 -8.76 20.49
CA TYR A 95 10.98 -7.32 20.68
C TYR A 95 11.08 -6.64 19.32
N ILE A 96 10.06 -5.83 18.99
CA ILE A 96 9.93 -5.15 17.69
C ILE A 96 10.09 -3.66 17.90
N THR A 97 10.91 -3.02 17.11
CA THR A 97 10.97 -1.56 16.94
C THR A 97 10.58 -1.20 15.51
N SER A 98 9.95 -0.04 15.31
CA SER A 98 9.46 0.35 14.00
C SER A 98 9.58 1.85 13.78
N ASP A 99 10.12 2.23 12.62
CA ASP A 99 10.11 3.60 12.12
C ASP A 99 8.88 3.87 11.23
N VAL A 100 8.01 2.86 11.06
CA VAL A 100 6.79 2.96 10.26
C VAL A 100 5.80 3.88 10.93
N LEU A 101 5.45 4.97 10.26
CA LEU A 101 4.51 5.96 10.78
C LEU A 101 3.09 5.39 10.84
N ILE A 102 2.53 5.32 12.05
CA ILE A 102 1.14 4.85 12.25
C ILE A 102 0.18 5.95 11.78
N GLY A 103 -0.80 5.57 10.95
CA GLY A 103 -1.83 6.50 10.48
C GLY A 103 -1.43 7.39 9.30
N ALA A 104 -0.21 7.31 8.80
CA ALA A 104 0.28 8.09 7.65
C ALA A 104 0.00 7.42 6.29
N GLY A 105 -0.87 6.41 6.22
CA GLY A 105 -1.16 5.70 4.97
C GLY A 105 -0.02 4.79 4.47
N LEU A 106 0.95 4.47 5.33
CA LEU A 106 2.14 3.68 4.99
C LEU A 106 2.03 2.19 5.41
N SER A 107 0.81 1.69 5.59
CA SER A 107 0.52 0.26 5.77
C SER A 107 1.25 -0.42 6.94
N SER A 108 1.20 0.21 8.13
CA SER A 108 1.84 -0.34 9.34
C SER A 108 1.34 -1.74 9.73
N SER A 109 0.08 -2.09 9.44
CA SER A 109 -0.47 -3.44 9.67
C SER A 109 0.23 -4.48 8.80
N ALA A 110 0.35 -4.23 7.50
CA ALA A 110 1.02 -5.14 6.57
C ALA A 110 2.49 -5.36 6.94
N ALA A 111 3.20 -4.31 7.37
CA ALA A 111 4.57 -4.43 7.87
C ALA A 111 4.64 -5.32 9.11
N PHE A 112 3.68 -5.18 10.05
CA PHE A 112 3.62 -5.98 11.26
C PHE A 112 3.27 -7.45 10.97
N GLU A 113 2.31 -7.72 10.09
CA GLU A 113 1.95 -9.07 9.66
C GLU A 113 3.15 -9.77 9.00
N THR A 114 3.82 -9.05 8.11
CA THR A 114 4.98 -9.56 7.39
C THR A 114 6.15 -9.87 8.34
N ILE A 115 6.40 -9.05 9.37
CA ILE A 115 7.48 -9.35 10.32
C ILE A 115 7.18 -10.60 11.14
N ILE A 116 5.94 -10.82 11.58
CA ILE A 116 5.53 -12.04 12.29
C ILE A 116 5.68 -13.27 11.38
N GLY A 117 5.24 -13.17 10.11
CA GLY A 117 5.42 -14.22 9.11
C GLY A 117 6.89 -14.56 8.86
N THR A 118 7.74 -13.53 8.70
CA THR A 118 9.19 -13.68 8.49
C THR A 118 9.89 -14.28 9.70
N ILE A 119 9.54 -13.88 10.93
CA ILE A 119 10.05 -14.48 12.17
C ILE A 119 9.76 -15.99 12.17
N THR A 120 8.51 -16.35 11.93
CA THR A 120 8.09 -17.76 11.97
C THR A 120 8.72 -18.57 10.84
N SER A 121 8.86 -17.99 9.65
CA SER A 121 9.60 -18.57 8.53
C SER A 121 11.06 -18.83 8.89
N GLY A 122 11.72 -17.85 9.52
CA GLY A 122 13.14 -17.94 9.88
C GLY A 122 13.46 -18.84 11.05
N LEU A 123 12.57 -18.98 12.04
CA LEU A 123 12.79 -19.80 13.20
C LEU A 123 12.43 -21.28 12.98
N TYR A 124 11.38 -21.55 12.20
CA TYR A 124 10.78 -22.89 12.15
C TYR A 124 10.65 -23.49 10.76
N ASN A 125 10.93 -22.71 9.71
CA ASN A 125 10.72 -23.11 8.32
C ASN A 125 11.93 -22.80 7.41
N ASP A 126 13.12 -22.56 7.97
CA ASP A 126 14.36 -22.33 7.22
C ASP A 126 14.24 -21.28 6.10
N MET A 127 13.39 -20.25 6.30
CA MET A 127 13.05 -19.21 5.30
C MET A 127 12.45 -19.78 4.00
N THR A 128 11.81 -20.94 4.03
CA THR A 128 11.21 -21.57 2.84
C THR A 128 9.80 -21.08 2.51
N ILE A 129 9.12 -20.42 3.46
CA ILE A 129 7.85 -19.76 3.16
C ILE A 129 8.14 -18.56 2.26
N SER A 130 7.57 -18.54 1.05
CA SER A 130 7.87 -17.49 0.09
C SER A 130 7.37 -16.13 0.56
N PRO A 131 7.99 -15.02 0.13
CA PRO A 131 7.48 -13.68 0.42
C PRO A 131 6.03 -13.48 -0.03
N VAL A 132 5.62 -14.11 -1.13
CA VAL A 132 4.24 -14.04 -1.64
C VAL A 132 3.29 -14.79 -0.71
N ASP A 133 3.67 -15.98 -0.23
CA ASP A 133 2.85 -16.71 0.74
C ASP A 133 2.71 -15.93 2.05
N ILE A 134 3.79 -15.28 2.53
CA ILE A 134 3.72 -14.40 3.70
C ILE A 134 2.73 -13.25 3.48
N ALA A 135 2.72 -12.65 2.28
CA ALA A 135 1.76 -11.60 1.94
C ALA A 135 0.31 -12.09 1.97
N ILE A 136 0.05 -13.25 1.36
CA ILE A 136 -1.29 -13.89 1.35
C ILE A 136 -1.74 -14.23 2.77
N ILE A 137 -0.85 -14.75 3.60
CA ILE A 137 -1.11 -15.06 5.01
C ILE A 137 -1.40 -13.77 5.80
N GLY A 138 -0.64 -12.69 5.56
CA GLY A 138 -0.90 -11.38 6.17
C GLY A 138 -2.30 -10.85 5.81
N GLN A 139 -2.64 -10.84 4.52
CA GLN A 139 -3.98 -10.46 4.07
C GLN A 139 -5.09 -11.31 4.72
N PHE A 140 -4.89 -12.62 4.81
CA PHE A 140 -5.81 -13.50 5.51
C PHE A 140 -5.98 -13.10 6.99
N ALA A 141 -4.89 -12.80 7.67
CA ALA A 141 -4.92 -12.36 9.07
C ALA A 141 -5.71 -11.04 9.22
N GLU A 142 -5.48 -10.06 8.34
CA GLU A 142 -6.17 -8.77 8.40
C GLU A 142 -7.67 -8.91 8.06
N ASN A 143 -8.01 -9.67 7.01
CA ASN A 143 -9.39 -9.83 6.58
C ASN A 143 -10.22 -10.72 7.51
N VAL A 144 -9.66 -11.83 7.98
CA VAL A 144 -10.42 -12.85 8.71
C VAL A 144 -10.32 -12.67 10.21
N TYR A 145 -9.13 -12.44 10.75
CA TYR A 145 -8.91 -12.35 12.20
C TYR A 145 -9.09 -10.95 12.75
N PHE A 146 -8.52 -9.96 12.05
CA PHE A 146 -8.65 -8.56 12.47
C PHE A 146 -9.99 -7.94 12.09
N GLY A 147 -10.66 -8.48 11.06
CA GLY A 147 -11.98 -8.05 10.63
C GLY A 147 -11.98 -6.79 9.74
N LYS A 148 -10.82 -6.39 9.19
CA LYS A 148 -10.70 -5.24 8.29
C LYS A 148 -10.44 -5.71 6.85
N PRO A 149 -11.38 -5.54 5.92
CA PRO A 149 -11.17 -5.88 4.52
C PRO A 149 -10.03 -5.06 3.90
N CYS A 150 -9.03 -5.74 3.38
CA CYS A 150 -7.91 -5.12 2.66
C CYS A 150 -7.59 -5.87 1.36
N GLY A 151 -6.90 -5.17 0.42
CA GLY A 151 -6.27 -5.78 -0.74
C GLY A 151 -4.96 -6.49 -0.37
N LEU A 152 -4.31 -7.10 -1.36
CA LEU A 152 -3.03 -7.82 -1.16
C LEU A 152 -1.81 -6.93 -1.45
N MET A 153 -2.00 -5.71 -1.95
CA MET A 153 -0.93 -4.83 -2.42
C MET A 153 0.09 -4.51 -1.33
N ASP A 154 -0.38 -4.08 -0.17
CA ASP A 154 0.47 -3.61 0.92
C ASP A 154 1.31 -4.74 1.51
N GLN A 155 0.70 -5.90 1.74
CA GLN A 155 1.40 -7.08 2.22
C GLN A 155 2.44 -7.58 1.20
N THR A 156 2.10 -7.53 -0.10
CA THR A 156 3.04 -7.96 -1.16
C THR A 156 4.23 -7.02 -1.24
N ALA A 157 4.02 -5.71 -1.26
CA ALA A 157 5.12 -4.75 -1.28
C ALA A 157 6.01 -4.90 -0.04
N SER A 158 5.42 -5.05 1.14
CA SER A 158 6.18 -5.24 2.40
C SER A 158 6.99 -6.53 2.40
N SER A 159 6.43 -7.64 1.90
CA SER A 159 7.08 -8.95 1.94
C SER A 159 8.13 -9.15 0.86
N VAL A 160 7.86 -8.69 -0.38
CA VAL A 160 8.71 -8.97 -1.55
C VAL A 160 9.89 -7.99 -1.63
N GLY A 161 9.64 -6.73 -1.31
CA GLY A 161 10.67 -5.68 -1.45
C GLY A 161 10.73 -5.09 -2.86
N ASN A 162 11.55 -4.07 -3.06
CA ASN A 162 11.73 -3.34 -4.31
C ASN A 162 10.42 -2.69 -4.81
N LEU A 163 10.28 -2.50 -6.13
CA LEU A 163 8.96 -2.30 -6.73
C LEU A 163 8.35 -3.65 -7.10
N VAL A 164 7.04 -3.75 -6.93
CA VAL A 164 6.27 -4.91 -7.33
C VAL A 164 5.12 -4.48 -8.23
N HIS A 165 5.03 -5.08 -9.39
CA HIS A 165 3.87 -5.05 -10.26
C HIS A 165 2.96 -6.22 -9.88
N ILE A 166 1.69 -5.95 -9.66
CA ILE A 166 0.71 -6.97 -9.27
C ILE A 166 -0.48 -6.87 -10.22
N ASP A 167 -0.78 -7.96 -10.90
CA ASP A 167 -2.00 -8.13 -11.70
C ASP A 167 -3.01 -8.96 -10.92
N PHE A 168 -4.15 -8.35 -10.59
CA PHE A 168 -5.27 -8.95 -9.86
C PHE A 168 -6.36 -9.54 -10.76
N ALA A 169 -6.10 -9.79 -12.04
CA ALA A 169 -7.08 -10.41 -12.95
C ALA A 169 -7.67 -11.70 -12.35
N ASP A 170 -6.83 -12.54 -11.74
CA ASP A 170 -7.24 -13.61 -10.83
C ASP A 170 -6.85 -13.26 -9.38
N LYS A 171 -7.84 -12.83 -8.59
CA LYS A 171 -7.61 -12.49 -7.17
C LYS A 171 -7.09 -13.65 -6.31
N LYS A 172 -7.37 -14.89 -6.71
CA LYS A 172 -6.91 -16.07 -5.96
C LYS A 172 -5.46 -16.40 -6.27
N ASN A 173 -5.01 -16.06 -7.47
CA ASN A 173 -3.67 -16.32 -7.96
C ASN A 173 -3.12 -15.07 -8.67
N PRO A 174 -2.87 -13.96 -7.95
CA PRO A 174 -2.38 -12.74 -8.58
C PRO A 174 -0.98 -12.97 -9.16
N VAL A 175 -0.73 -12.36 -10.33
CA VAL A 175 0.61 -12.39 -10.91
C VAL A 175 1.44 -11.28 -10.26
N ILE A 176 2.55 -11.65 -9.63
CA ILE A 176 3.43 -10.73 -8.90
C ILE A 176 4.80 -10.72 -9.58
N GLU A 177 5.21 -9.56 -10.04
CA GLU A 177 6.49 -9.36 -10.70
C GLU A 177 7.33 -8.29 -10.00
N GLY A 178 8.57 -8.64 -9.61
CA GLY A 178 9.53 -7.67 -9.09
C GLY A 178 10.06 -6.76 -10.19
N VAL A 179 10.01 -5.44 -9.99
CA VAL A 179 10.54 -4.43 -10.92
C VAL A 179 11.70 -3.70 -10.24
N SER A 180 12.90 -3.78 -10.82
CA SER A 180 14.07 -3.13 -10.24
C SER A 180 14.07 -1.63 -10.52
N CYS A 181 14.23 -0.83 -9.46
CA CYS A 181 14.39 0.62 -9.58
C CYS A 181 15.38 1.14 -8.53
N ASP A 182 16.47 1.69 -9.00
CA ASP A 182 17.45 2.41 -8.15
C ASP A 182 17.34 3.92 -8.44
N LEU A 183 16.62 4.63 -7.59
CA LEU A 183 16.42 6.08 -7.72
C LEU A 183 17.75 6.84 -7.69
N GLY A 184 18.76 6.32 -6.95
CA GLY A 184 20.09 6.93 -6.89
C GLY A 184 20.78 6.95 -8.25
N LYS A 185 20.59 5.92 -9.08
CA LYS A 185 21.10 5.83 -10.45
C LYS A 185 20.56 6.97 -11.33
N TYR A 186 19.30 7.36 -11.11
CA TYR A 186 18.65 8.42 -11.89
C TYR A 186 18.80 9.81 -11.25
N GLY A 187 19.42 9.91 -10.09
CA GLY A 187 19.61 11.19 -9.40
C GLY A 187 18.34 11.73 -8.74
N TYR A 188 17.41 10.85 -8.33
CA TYR A 188 16.16 11.20 -7.68
C TYR A 188 16.06 10.60 -6.27
N SER A 189 15.24 11.24 -5.47
CA SER A 189 14.76 10.74 -4.17
C SER A 189 13.23 10.69 -4.15
N LEU A 190 12.68 9.78 -3.37
CA LEU A 190 11.26 9.70 -3.09
C LEU A 190 10.95 10.52 -1.84
N CYS A 191 10.01 11.44 -1.94
CA CYS A 191 9.53 12.24 -0.80
C CYS A 191 8.07 11.91 -0.55
N ILE A 192 7.72 11.62 0.70
CA ILE A 192 6.34 11.48 1.18
C ILE A 192 6.05 12.63 2.11
N THR A 193 4.98 13.37 1.84
CA THR A 193 4.54 14.48 2.70
C THR A 193 3.21 14.13 3.35
N ASP A 194 3.20 14.09 4.68
CA ASP A 194 1.98 14.03 5.47
C ASP A 194 1.33 15.41 5.49
N THR A 195 0.16 15.52 4.88
CA THR A 195 -0.56 16.79 4.73
C THR A 195 -1.31 17.22 5.99
N LYS A 196 -1.25 16.39 7.05
CA LYS A 196 -1.98 16.60 8.32
C LYS A 196 -3.51 16.71 8.16
N GLY A 197 -4.04 16.20 7.04
CA GLY A 197 -5.49 16.08 6.84
C GLY A 197 -6.08 15.01 7.74
N SER A 198 -7.28 15.28 8.29
CA SER A 198 -8.01 14.30 9.10
C SER A 198 -8.69 13.26 8.20
N HIS A 199 -8.62 11.98 8.59
CA HIS A 199 -9.40 10.90 8.00
C HIS A 199 -10.78 10.75 8.66
N ALA A 200 -11.08 11.53 9.70
CA ALA A 200 -12.37 11.51 10.35
C ALA A 200 -13.47 11.89 9.33
N ASP A 201 -14.58 11.18 9.39
CA ASP A 201 -15.77 11.41 8.55
C ASP A 201 -15.59 11.17 7.02
N LEU A 202 -14.43 10.67 6.56
CA LEU A 202 -14.17 10.38 5.15
C LEU A 202 -14.52 8.93 4.73
N THR A 203 -14.97 8.09 5.66
CA THR A 203 -15.37 6.71 5.36
C THR A 203 -16.38 6.59 4.20
N PRO A 204 -17.40 7.47 4.09
CA PRO A 204 -18.32 7.43 2.94
C PRO A 204 -17.63 7.72 1.61
N ASP A 205 -16.66 8.66 1.57
CA ASP A 205 -15.93 9.01 0.35
C ASP A 205 -15.07 7.82 -0.13
N TYR A 206 -14.35 7.15 0.80
CA TYR A 206 -13.59 5.93 0.50
C TYR A 206 -14.50 4.81 -0.01
N ALA A 207 -15.62 4.56 0.65
CA ALA A 207 -16.56 3.52 0.27
C ALA A 207 -17.23 3.80 -1.10
N ALA A 208 -17.42 5.07 -1.45
CA ALA A 208 -18.03 5.47 -2.71
C ALA A 208 -17.15 5.11 -3.93
N VAL A 209 -15.81 5.09 -3.78
CA VAL A 209 -14.94 4.77 -4.93
C VAL A 209 -15.20 3.39 -5.49
N PRO A 210 -15.06 2.28 -4.74
CA PRO A 210 -15.34 0.95 -5.25
C PRO A 210 -16.83 0.72 -5.53
N ALA A 211 -17.74 1.35 -4.79
CA ALA A 211 -19.17 1.19 -4.99
C ALA A 211 -19.62 1.77 -6.35
N GLU A 212 -19.19 2.96 -6.70
CA GLU A 212 -19.51 3.61 -7.97
C GLU A 212 -18.88 2.87 -9.17
N MET A 213 -17.63 2.38 -9.01
CA MET A 213 -17.01 1.56 -10.05
C MET A 213 -17.76 0.25 -10.28
N ARG A 214 -18.25 -0.42 -9.21
CA ARG A 214 -19.11 -1.61 -9.35
C ARG A 214 -20.46 -1.29 -10.00
N ALA A 215 -21.06 -0.14 -9.65
CA ALA A 215 -22.29 0.30 -10.29
C ALA A 215 -22.11 0.55 -11.79
N ALA A 216 -20.97 1.13 -12.20
CA ALA A 216 -20.63 1.26 -13.61
C ALA A 216 -20.42 -0.12 -14.28
N ALA A 217 -19.69 -1.05 -13.63
CA ALA A 217 -19.44 -2.40 -14.13
C ALA A 217 -20.74 -3.20 -14.37
N ALA A 218 -21.75 -3.01 -13.52
CA ALA A 218 -23.03 -3.67 -13.63
C ALA A 218 -23.76 -3.39 -14.97
N VAL A 219 -23.55 -2.21 -15.58
CA VAL A 219 -24.08 -1.86 -16.91
C VAL A 219 -23.52 -2.77 -18.01
N PHE A 220 -22.34 -3.34 -17.79
CA PHE A 220 -21.68 -4.30 -18.68
C PHE A 220 -21.96 -5.77 -18.27
N GLY A 221 -22.85 -5.99 -17.29
CA GLY A 221 -23.14 -7.33 -16.76
C GLY A 221 -21.99 -7.94 -15.96
N LYS A 222 -21.10 -7.09 -15.39
CA LYS A 222 -19.92 -7.49 -14.63
C LYS A 222 -20.01 -7.04 -13.17
N GLU A 223 -19.33 -7.76 -12.27
CA GLU A 223 -19.20 -7.37 -10.86
C GLU A 223 -18.15 -6.27 -10.66
N VAL A 224 -17.13 -6.26 -11.51
CA VAL A 224 -16.00 -5.33 -11.48
C VAL A 224 -15.65 -4.88 -12.90
N LEU A 225 -14.91 -3.79 -13.02
CA LEU A 225 -14.54 -3.19 -14.31
C LEU A 225 -13.46 -3.97 -15.08
N HIS A 226 -12.85 -4.99 -14.49
CA HIS A 226 -11.83 -5.78 -15.19
C HIS A 226 -12.35 -6.29 -16.55
N GLY A 227 -11.56 -6.06 -17.61
CA GLY A 227 -11.90 -6.43 -18.98
C GLY A 227 -12.98 -5.56 -19.63
N VAL A 228 -13.34 -4.41 -19.04
CA VAL A 228 -14.10 -3.35 -19.74
C VAL A 228 -13.11 -2.46 -20.46
N THR A 229 -13.39 -2.18 -21.74
CA THR A 229 -12.54 -1.33 -22.58
C THR A 229 -13.00 0.12 -22.62
N MET A 230 -12.12 1.03 -23.06
CA MET A 230 -12.49 2.43 -23.25
C MET A 230 -13.55 2.61 -24.34
N GLU A 231 -13.50 1.79 -25.39
CA GLU A 231 -14.50 1.81 -26.47
C GLU A 231 -15.88 1.47 -25.95
N GLU A 232 -16.00 0.40 -25.16
CA GLU A 232 -17.27 0.00 -24.51
C GLU A 232 -17.79 1.09 -23.55
N LEU A 233 -16.89 1.75 -22.77
CA LEU A 233 -17.29 2.85 -21.88
C LEU A 233 -17.82 4.05 -22.66
N ILE A 234 -17.23 4.38 -23.81
CA ILE A 234 -17.70 5.47 -24.67
C ILE A 234 -19.06 5.11 -25.26
N GLU A 235 -19.21 3.90 -25.81
CA GLU A 235 -20.45 3.42 -26.41
C GLU A 235 -21.61 3.43 -25.42
N LYS A 236 -21.39 2.96 -24.19
CA LYS A 236 -22.41 2.88 -23.14
C LYS A 236 -22.40 4.03 -22.15
N SER A 237 -21.73 5.13 -22.48
CA SER A 237 -21.57 6.27 -21.55
C SER A 237 -22.91 6.84 -21.05
N ALA A 238 -23.90 6.95 -21.92
CA ALA A 238 -25.24 7.41 -21.56
C ALA A 238 -25.94 6.44 -20.58
N GLU A 239 -25.79 5.12 -20.78
CA GLU A 239 -26.37 4.09 -19.91
C GLU A 239 -25.70 4.12 -18.53
N VAL A 240 -24.36 4.20 -18.47
CA VAL A 240 -23.60 4.30 -17.21
C VAL A 240 -24.00 5.55 -16.45
N ARG A 241 -24.10 6.71 -17.11
CA ARG A 241 -24.52 7.97 -16.49
C ARG A 241 -25.93 7.91 -15.94
N ALA A 242 -26.86 7.28 -16.67
CA ALA A 242 -28.24 7.12 -16.22
C ALA A 242 -28.36 6.16 -15.03
N ALA A 243 -27.57 5.08 -15.00
CA ALA A 243 -27.65 4.04 -13.97
C ALA A 243 -26.83 4.35 -12.72
N ALA A 244 -25.64 4.96 -12.87
CA ALA A 244 -24.66 5.12 -11.80
C ALA A 244 -24.19 6.58 -11.56
N GLY A 245 -24.53 7.49 -12.48
CA GLY A 245 -24.14 8.89 -12.42
C GLY A 245 -22.80 9.22 -13.10
N ASP A 246 -22.55 10.52 -13.26
CA ASP A 246 -21.38 11.02 -13.99
C ASP A 246 -20.06 10.65 -13.30
N ARG A 247 -19.99 10.70 -11.98
CA ARG A 247 -18.77 10.38 -11.23
C ARG A 247 -18.41 8.89 -11.36
N ALA A 248 -19.38 8.00 -11.41
CA ALA A 248 -19.15 6.58 -11.67
C ALA A 248 -18.50 6.33 -13.04
N LEU A 249 -18.96 7.03 -14.08
CA LEU A 249 -18.34 6.99 -15.41
C LEU A 249 -16.91 7.51 -15.38
N LEU A 250 -16.67 8.66 -14.71
CA LEU A 250 -15.31 9.22 -14.58
C LEU A 250 -14.35 8.26 -13.86
N ARG A 251 -14.82 7.62 -12.80
CA ARG A 251 -14.06 6.59 -12.06
C ARG A 251 -13.79 5.35 -12.90
N ALA A 252 -14.74 4.92 -13.72
CA ALA A 252 -14.54 3.82 -14.68
C ALA A 252 -13.50 4.19 -15.76
N ILE A 253 -13.53 5.42 -16.30
CA ILE A 253 -12.51 5.95 -17.22
C ILE A 253 -11.13 5.99 -16.56
N HIS A 254 -11.06 6.41 -15.30
CA HIS A 254 -9.80 6.36 -14.54
C HIS A 254 -9.27 4.93 -14.49
N PHE A 255 -10.09 3.97 -14.08
CA PHE A 255 -9.69 2.57 -13.93
C PHE A 255 -9.11 1.98 -15.22
N VAL A 256 -9.83 2.11 -16.35
CA VAL A 256 -9.37 1.55 -17.65
C VAL A 256 -8.04 2.16 -18.06
N ASN A 257 -7.89 3.49 -17.93
CA ASN A 257 -6.64 4.17 -18.29
C ASN A 257 -5.52 3.91 -17.28
N GLU A 258 -5.84 3.66 -16.00
CA GLU A 258 -4.83 3.42 -14.97
C GLU A 258 -4.16 2.07 -15.19
N ASN A 259 -4.89 1.01 -15.55
CA ASN A 259 -4.28 -0.26 -15.93
C ASN A 259 -3.26 -0.10 -17.08
N VAL A 260 -3.60 0.70 -18.10
CA VAL A 260 -2.66 1.00 -19.19
C VAL A 260 -1.45 1.76 -18.67
N ARG A 261 -1.64 2.73 -17.76
CA ARG A 261 -0.52 3.49 -17.16
C ARG A 261 0.40 2.61 -16.32
N VAL A 262 -0.14 1.67 -15.53
CA VAL A 262 0.68 0.72 -14.76
C VAL A 262 1.61 -0.06 -15.69
N GLN A 263 1.09 -0.59 -16.79
CA GLN A 263 1.91 -1.30 -17.79
C GLN A 263 2.96 -0.39 -18.43
N GLN A 264 2.62 0.87 -18.71
CA GLN A 264 3.58 1.86 -19.25
C GLN A 264 4.67 2.21 -18.23
N GLU A 265 4.34 2.36 -16.94
CA GLU A 265 5.30 2.59 -15.86
C GLU A 265 6.27 1.42 -15.73
N VAL A 266 5.75 0.19 -15.71
CA VAL A 266 6.56 -1.03 -15.67
C VAL A 266 7.47 -1.13 -16.89
N ALA A 267 6.95 -0.87 -18.09
CA ALA A 267 7.73 -0.89 -19.32
C ALA A 267 8.85 0.18 -19.33
N ALA A 268 8.55 1.39 -18.87
CA ALA A 268 9.52 2.49 -18.77
C ALA A 268 10.66 2.13 -17.79
N LEU A 269 10.31 1.58 -16.61
CA LEU A 269 11.30 1.15 -15.62
C LEU A 269 12.19 0.01 -16.14
N LYS A 270 11.62 -0.99 -16.83
CA LYS A 270 12.36 -2.08 -17.47
C LYS A 270 13.28 -1.59 -18.58
N ALA A 271 12.89 -0.54 -19.30
CA ALA A 271 13.67 0.11 -20.33
C ALA A 271 14.69 1.13 -19.77
N GLU A 272 14.76 1.30 -18.44
CA GLU A 272 15.56 2.33 -17.77
C GLU A 272 15.21 3.77 -18.22
N ASP A 273 14.00 4.00 -18.74
CA ASP A 273 13.44 5.31 -19.12
C ASP A 273 12.72 5.93 -17.91
N PHE A 274 13.50 6.54 -17.02
CA PHE A 274 12.95 7.14 -15.79
C PHE A 274 12.15 8.42 -16.09
N ASP A 275 12.49 9.18 -17.11
CA ASP A 275 11.70 10.36 -17.53
C ASP A 275 10.34 9.93 -18.08
N GLY A 276 10.29 8.85 -18.86
CA GLY A 276 9.05 8.21 -19.29
C GLY A 276 8.20 7.76 -18.12
N PHE A 277 8.79 7.12 -17.11
CA PHE A 277 8.12 6.74 -15.87
C PHE A 277 7.51 7.96 -15.16
N LEU A 278 8.27 9.04 -14.94
CA LEU A 278 7.78 10.25 -14.27
C LEU A 278 6.63 10.92 -15.03
N LYS A 279 6.69 10.90 -16.38
CA LYS A 279 5.60 11.42 -17.21
C LYS A 279 4.30 10.64 -17.02
N VAL A 280 4.37 9.31 -16.96
CA VAL A 280 3.20 8.45 -16.72
C VAL A 280 2.69 8.61 -15.30
N LEU A 281 3.58 8.67 -14.29
CA LEU A 281 3.24 8.94 -12.89
C LEU A 281 2.44 10.24 -12.75
N LYS A 282 2.90 11.32 -13.41
CA LYS A 282 2.18 12.60 -13.41
C LYS A 282 0.79 12.47 -14.04
N ALA A 283 0.69 11.76 -15.17
CA ALA A 283 -0.60 11.52 -15.83
C ALA A 283 -1.56 10.70 -14.95
N SER A 284 -1.03 9.76 -14.14
CA SER A 284 -1.78 9.02 -13.14
C SER A 284 -2.29 9.95 -12.02
N GLY A 285 -1.45 10.86 -11.52
CA GLY A 285 -1.84 11.89 -10.55
C GLY A 285 -2.93 12.81 -11.08
N ASP A 286 -2.79 13.29 -12.31
CA ASP A 286 -3.80 14.10 -12.99
C ASP A 286 -5.13 13.36 -13.14
N SER A 287 -5.09 12.07 -13.47
CA SER A 287 -6.27 11.21 -13.59
C SER A 287 -6.94 10.98 -12.23
N SER A 288 -6.16 10.79 -11.16
CA SER A 288 -6.67 10.71 -9.79
C SER A 288 -7.43 11.99 -9.40
N TYR A 289 -6.86 13.15 -9.71
CA TYR A 289 -7.49 14.45 -9.41
C TYR A 289 -8.77 14.65 -10.23
N LYS A 290 -8.69 14.47 -11.56
CA LYS A 290 -9.75 14.86 -12.49
C LYS A 290 -10.88 13.83 -12.58
N PHE A 291 -10.55 12.53 -12.57
CA PHE A 291 -11.49 11.46 -12.92
C PHE A 291 -11.84 10.59 -11.72
N LEU A 292 -10.85 10.11 -10.96
CA LEU A 292 -11.11 9.35 -9.75
C LEU A 292 -11.73 10.22 -8.65
N GLN A 293 -11.30 11.49 -8.57
CA GLN A 293 -11.77 12.48 -7.60
C GLN A 293 -11.57 11.99 -6.16
N ASN A 294 -10.34 11.55 -5.87
CA ASN A 294 -9.93 11.11 -4.53
C ASN A 294 -8.92 12.05 -3.85
N VAL A 295 -8.80 13.29 -4.34
CA VAL A 295 -7.85 14.27 -3.77
C VAL A 295 -8.49 15.15 -2.71
N TYR A 296 -9.79 15.41 -2.82
CA TYR A 296 -10.58 16.18 -1.87
C TYR A 296 -12.01 15.63 -1.77
N THR A 297 -12.68 15.93 -0.66
CA THR A 297 -14.12 15.64 -0.51
C THR A 297 -14.98 16.84 -0.91
N ASN A 298 -16.16 16.57 -1.45
CA ASN A 298 -17.17 17.59 -1.75
C ASN A 298 -17.96 18.03 -0.52
N HIS A 299 -17.81 17.32 0.61
CA HIS A 299 -18.54 17.60 1.85
C HIS A 299 -17.84 18.66 2.69
N ASP A 300 -16.53 18.82 2.53
CA ASP A 300 -15.73 19.81 3.25
C ASP A 300 -14.80 20.56 2.28
N VAL A 301 -15.27 21.66 1.77
CA VAL A 301 -14.51 22.52 0.83
C VAL A 301 -13.49 23.40 1.52
N GLN A 302 -13.52 23.49 2.85
CA GLN A 302 -12.59 24.34 3.62
C GLN A 302 -11.29 23.61 3.98
N HIS A 303 -11.32 22.27 4.00
CA HIS A 303 -10.16 21.44 4.35
C HIS A 303 -9.74 20.57 3.16
N GLN A 304 -8.82 21.08 2.35
CA GLN A 304 -8.31 20.42 1.13
C GLN A 304 -6.80 20.27 1.18
N ASN A 305 -6.29 19.67 2.24
CA ASN A 305 -4.85 19.57 2.54
C ASN A 305 -4.06 18.90 1.41
N VAL A 306 -4.58 17.80 0.83
CA VAL A 306 -3.93 17.08 -0.27
C VAL A 306 -3.87 17.96 -1.53
N SER A 307 -4.94 18.70 -1.86
CA SER A 307 -4.94 19.64 -3.00
C SER A 307 -3.91 20.75 -2.82
N ILE A 308 -3.79 21.32 -1.61
CA ILE A 308 -2.79 22.32 -1.26
C ILE A 308 -1.38 21.74 -1.43
N ALA A 309 -1.15 20.53 -0.90
CA ALA A 309 0.13 19.86 -0.99
C ALA A 309 0.57 19.62 -2.43
N LEU A 310 -0.35 19.16 -3.29
CA LEU A 310 -0.08 18.94 -4.71
C LEU A 310 0.22 20.27 -5.44
N ALA A 311 -0.57 21.31 -5.22
CA ALA A 311 -0.38 22.61 -5.86
C ALA A 311 0.97 23.23 -5.49
N ILE A 312 1.37 23.16 -4.21
CA ILE A 312 2.66 23.65 -3.74
C ILE A 312 3.79 22.79 -4.30
N SER A 313 3.63 21.46 -4.27
CA SER A 313 4.63 20.52 -4.83
C SER A 313 4.88 20.78 -6.30
N GLU A 314 3.86 20.90 -7.11
CA GLU A 314 3.99 21.20 -8.56
C GLU A 314 4.72 22.52 -8.80
N THR A 315 4.39 23.54 -7.98
CA THR A 315 5.02 24.86 -8.10
C THR A 315 6.51 24.81 -7.75
N VAL A 316 6.90 24.10 -6.70
CA VAL A 316 8.30 24.02 -6.25
C VAL A 316 9.12 23.08 -7.12
N LEU A 317 8.54 21.98 -7.54
CA LEU A 317 9.23 20.99 -8.37
C LEU A 317 9.53 21.53 -9.79
N GLY A 318 8.55 22.19 -10.43
CA GLY A 318 8.68 22.57 -11.83
C GLY A 318 9.10 21.36 -12.70
N GLU A 319 10.30 21.42 -13.28
CA GLU A 319 10.90 20.32 -14.06
C GLU A 319 11.81 19.40 -13.21
N ASN A 320 11.90 19.64 -11.90
CA ASN A 320 12.78 18.88 -11.02
C ASN A 320 12.12 17.64 -10.40
N GLY A 321 10.95 17.25 -10.88
CA GLY A 321 10.29 16.05 -10.39
C GLY A 321 8.84 15.93 -10.79
N ALA A 322 8.17 14.94 -10.22
CA ALA A 322 6.74 14.71 -10.39
C ALA A 322 6.12 14.32 -9.05
N CYS A 323 4.88 14.73 -8.80
CA CYS A 323 4.15 14.41 -7.61
C CYS A 323 2.74 13.92 -7.93
N ARG A 324 2.14 13.22 -6.96
CA ARG A 324 0.76 12.79 -7.01
C ARG A 324 0.22 12.48 -5.60
N VAL A 325 -1.09 12.33 -5.49
CA VAL A 325 -1.70 11.79 -4.28
C VAL A 325 -1.20 10.37 -4.02
N HIS A 326 -0.98 10.05 -2.75
CA HIS A 326 -0.56 8.74 -2.30
C HIS A 326 -1.71 7.99 -1.61
N GLY A 327 -1.82 6.68 -1.85
CA GLY A 327 -2.82 5.82 -1.22
C GLY A 327 -4.26 6.16 -1.61
N GLY A 328 -5.18 5.99 -0.67
CA GLY A 328 -6.61 6.19 -0.88
C GLY A 328 -7.03 7.63 -1.19
N GLY A 329 -6.21 8.60 -0.86
CA GLY A 329 -6.50 10.02 -1.08
C GLY A 329 -7.43 10.63 -0.04
N PHE A 330 -8.18 11.66 -0.43
CA PHE A 330 -9.07 12.52 0.36
C PHE A 330 -8.38 13.24 1.53
N ALA A 331 -7.48 12.56 2.24
CA ALA A 331 -6.61 13.07 3.30
C ALA A 331 -5.26 12.33 3.26
N GLY A 332 -4.42 12.48 4.27
CA GLY A 332 -3.18 11.75 4.45
C GLY A 332 -2.02 12.34 3.66
N THR A 333 -1.46 11.62 2.70
CA THR A 333 -0.15 11.91 2.14
C THR A 333 -0.16 12.13 0.63
N ILE A 334 0.88 12.85 0.16
CA ILE A 334 1.29 12.89 -1.24
C ILE A 334 2.66 12.26 -1.40
N GLN A 335 2.97 11.78 -2.60
CA GLN A 335 4.30 11.32 -2.98
C GLN A 335 4.88 12.21 -4.07
N ALA A 336 6.21 12.40 -4.02
CA ALA A 336 6.95 13.14 -5.02
C ALA A 336 8.29 12.45 -5.30
N PHE A 337 8.63 12.32 -6.58
CA PHE A 337 9.98 11.97 -7.02
C PHE A 337 10.71 13.26 -7.33
N VAL A 338 11.75 13.57 -6.57
CA VAL A 338 12.42 14.87 -6.57
C VAL A 338 13.88 14.69 -6.96
N LYS A 339 14.40 15.49 -7.89
CA LYS A 339 15.84 15.49 -8.18
C LYS A 339 16.64 15.76 -6.91
N ASN A 340 17.73 15.04 -6.71
CA ASN A 340 18.51 15.09 -5.47
C ASN A 340 18.96 16.50 -5.10
N GLU A 341 19.28 17.34 -6.10
CA GLU A 341 19.67 18.73 -5.91
C GLU A 341 18.55 19.64 -5.38
N ALA A 342 17.27 19.27 -5.64
CA ALA A 342 16.09 20.02 -5.22
C ALA A 342 15.48 19.52 -3.90
N VAL A 343 15.91 18.36 -3.38
CA VAL A 343 15.30 17.71 -2.21
C VAL A 343 15.30 18.61 -0.97
N ALA A 344 16.40 19.30 -0.71
CA ALA A 344 16.53 20.15 0.49
C ALA A 344 15.52 21.30 0.48
N GLU A 345 15.36 21.97 -0.66
CA GLU A 345 14.39 23.07 -0.85
C GLU A 345 12.95 22.54 -0.80
N TYR A 346 12.69 21.43 -1.49
CA TYR A 346 11.38 20.79 -1.48
C TYR A 346 10.93 20.41 -0.08
N LYS A 347 11.79 19.67 0.68
CA LYS A 347 11.51 19.29 2.07
C LYS A 347 11.26 20.53 2.94
N ALA A 348 12.13 21.52 2.88
CA ALA A 348 11.99 22.75 3.68
C ALA A 348 10.69 23.48 3.39
N THR A 349 10.23 23.50 2.13
CA THR A 349 8.97 24.12 1.74
C THR A 349 7.79 23.33 2.27
N MET A 350 7.77 22.02 2.11
CA MET A 350 6.68 21.18 2.59
C MET A 350 6.59 21.19 4.11
N ASP A 351 7.72 21.14 4.82
CA ASP A 351 7.78 21.24 6.28
C ASP A 351 7.31 22.60 6.79
N LYS A 352 7.58 23.68 6.05
CA LYS A 352 7.07 25.02 6.39
C LYS A 352 5.55 25.10 6.32
N VAL A 353 4.94 24.38 5.39
CA VAL A 353 3.47 24.40 5.18
C VAL A 353 2.75 23.46 6.12
N PHE A 354 3.25 22.23 6.27
CA PHE A 354 2.56 21.14 6.98
C PHE A 354 3.13 20.82 8.36
N GLY A 355 4.18 21.52 8.76
CA GLY A 355 4.84 21.36 10.08
C GLY A 355 6.15 20.59 9.97
N THR A 356 6.94 20.70 11.02
CA THR A 356 8.27 20.07 11.11
C THR A 356 8.19 18.58 10.83
N ASP A 357 9.09 18.09 9.97
CA ASP A 357 9.20 16.69 9.55
C ASP A 357 7.94 16.11 8.86
N ALA A 358 7.06 16.95 8.34
CA ALA A 358 5.94 16.51 7.52
C ALA A 358 6.41 15.82 6.23
N CYS A 359 7.52 16.27 5.65
CA CYS A 359 8.12 15.67 4.47
C CYS A 359 9.26 14.71 4.87
N GLN A 360 9.10 13.44 4.54
CA GLN A 360 10.09 12.40 4.73
C GLN A 360 10.78 12.08 3.41
N VAL A 361 12.12 12.00 3.42
CA VAL A 361 12.91 11.61 2.24
C VAL A 361 13.22 10.13 2.35
N LEU A 362 12.71 9.34 1.43
CA LEU A 362 12.74 7.89 1.44
C LEU A 362 13.55 7.33 0.28
N LYS A 363 13.88 6.05 0.40
CA LYS A 363 14.52 5.24 -0.65
C LYS A 363 13.67 4.01 -0.91
N ILE A 364 13.67 3.55 -2.15
CA ILE A 364 13.12 2.24 -2.47
C ILE A 364 14.05 1.20 -1.86
N ARG A 365 13.47 0.28 -1.08
CA ARG A 365 14.20 -0.75 -0.40
C ARG A 365 14.25 -2.03 -1.23
N LYS A 366 15.45 -2.53 -1.49
CA LYS A 366 15.67 -3.69 -2.34
C LYS A 366 15.08 -5.00 -1.78
N TYR A 367 15.04 -5.13 -0.46
CA TYR A 367 14.65 -6.38 0.21
C TYR A 367 13.36 -6.18 0.99
N GLY A 368 12.46 -7.16 0.95
CA GLY A 368 11.29 -7.25 1.80
C GLY A 368 11.62 -7.89 3.16
N GLY A 369 10.76 -8.82 3.59
CA GLY A 369 10.99 -9.59 4.81
C GLY A 369 12.22 -10.48 4.73
N MET A 370 13.18 -10.33 5.65
CA MET A 370 14.41 -11.10 5.63
C MET A 370 14.96 -11.37 7.03
N LYS A 371 15.70 -12.46 7.14
CA LYS A 371 16.54 -12.76 8.29
C LYS A 371 17.89 -12.06 8.12
N VAL A 372 18.34 -11.33 9.14
CA VAL A 372 19.59 -10.55 9.09
C VAL A 372 20.74 -11.31 9.76
N LEU A 373 20.52 -11.99 10.91
CA LEU A 373 21.53 -12.73 11.69
C LEU A 373 20.98 -14.08 12.17
#